data_0c285498d166ae3e7b7dc5357deebbe7
#
_entry.id   0c285498d166ae3e7b7dc5357deebbe7
#
_cell.length_a   1.000
_cell.length_b   1.000
_cell.length_c   1.000
_cell.angle_alpha   90.00
_cell.angle_beta   90.00
_cell.angle_gamma   90.00
#
_symmetry.space_group_name_H-M   'P 1'
#
loop_
_entity.id
_entity.type
_entity.pdbx_description
1 polymer ?
#
loop_
_entity_poly.entity_id
_entity_poly.type
_entity_poly.pdbx_seq_one_letter_code
_entity_poly.pdbx_strand_id
1 'polypeptide(L)'
;MSRSTSRIRGAAAAVALAAVVTTAPHAVAAPTSAPTSLSARSAQAPSAQDLAYLDFAARSNLAEVALGRLAKRHAHSRAVRHFGHEMVRDHTRQYRALQTVAAAVGVSLPTRPSRDQRKLARAWSRFDGKAFSCAYVPFQWGDHQLAIAMTEKEVMTGSDPAVTQAAAASLPVLLEHYEHATMLLRDLRRC
;
A
#
# COMPACT_ATOMS: atom_id res chain seq x y z
N MET A 1 41.03 33.61 -22.78
CA MET A 1 42.06 34.06 -21.84
C MET A 1 42.17 32.97 -20.78
N SER A 2 43.00 32.06 -20.92
CA SER A 2 44.43 31.90 -20.78
C SER A 2 44.92 31.86 -19.34
N ARG A 3 45.55 30.72 -19.05
CA ARG A 3 46.67 30.45 -18.13
C ARG A 3 46.27 30.06 -16.68
N SER A 4 46.91 29.16 -15.99
CA SER A 4 48.16 28.43 -16.24
C SER A 4 48.36 27.41 -15.12
N THR A 5 48.96 26.33 -15.50
CA THR A 5 49.61 25.25 -14.76
C THR A 5 50.54 25.71 -13.62
N SER A 6 50.64 24.90 -12.54
CA SER A 6 51.96 24.68 -11.93
C SER A 6 52.08 23.33 -11.25
N ARG A 7 53.00 22.51 -11.75
CA ARG A 7 53.50 21.27 -11.14
C ARG A 7 54.69 21.61 -10.26
N ILE A 8 54.76 21.02 -9.07
CA ILE A 8 56.03 20.94 -8.34
C ILE A 8 56.31 19.48 -8.01
N ARG A 9 57.41 19.00 -8.61
CA ARG A 9 58.07 17.74 -8.25
C ARG A 9 59.08 18.04 -7.15
N GLY A 10 59.15 17.17 -6.13
CA GLY A 10 60.20 17.14 -5.16
C GLY A 10 60.63 15.71 -4.85
N ALA A 11 61.81 15.34 -5.27
CA ALA A 11 62.45 14.07 -4.95
C ALA A 11 63.44 14.30 -3.84
N ALA A 12 63.60 13.33 -2.94
CA ALA A 12 64.85 13.03 -2.17
C ALA A 12 64.52 11.91 -1.18
N ALA A 13 65.12 10.86 -1.27
CA ALA A 13 66.46 10.31 -0.90
C ALA A 13 66.26 9.28 0.26
N ALA A 14 66.68 8.08 -0.04
CA ALA A 14 66.69 6.91 0.85
C ALA A 14 67.79 7.02 1.93
N VAL A 15 67.49 6.53 3.13
CA VAL A 15 68.49 6.04 4.09
C VAL A 15 67.99 4.68 4.61
N ALA A 16 68.80 3.66 4.28
CA ALA A 16 68.57 2.29 4.78
C ALA A 16 69.32 2.15 6.14
N LEU A 17 68.58 1.73 7.15
CA LEU A 17 69.09 1.22 8.41
C LEU A 17 68.64 -0.19 8.61
N ALA A 18 69.53 -1.16 8.51
CA ALA A 18 69.27 -2.54 8.78
C ALA A 18 69.28 -2.79 10.30
N ALA A 19 68.14 -3.16 10.89
CA ALA A 19 68.06 -3.71 12.23
C ALA A 19 67.63 -5.18 12.14
N VAL A 20 68.52 -6.06 12.57
CA VAL A 20 68.26 -7.50 12.74
C VAL A 20 67.42 -7.67 13.99
N VAL A 21 66.17 -8.06 13.84
CA VAL A 21 65.31 -8.44 14.95
C VAL A 21 64.97 -9.94 14.84
N THR A 22 65.46 -10.66 15.85
CA THR A 22 65.17 -12.09 16.06
C THR A 22 63.68 -12.28 16.30
N THR A 23 63.00 -12.98 15.43
CA THR A 23 61.58 -13.34 15.56
C THR A 23 61.39 -14.58 16.41
N ALA A 24 60.79 -14.43 17.58
CA ALA A 24 60.17 -15.54 18.29
C ALA A 24 58.81 -15.87 17.64
N PRO A 25 58.40 -17.14 17.52
CA PRO A 25 57.11 -17.46 16.94
C PRO A 25 56.01 -17.15 17.95
N HIS A 26 55.27 -16.06 17.67
CA HIS A 26 53.99 -15.81 18.35
C HIS A 26 52.93 -16.67 17.68
N ALA A 27 52.37 -17.62 18.44
CA ALA A 27 51.19 -18.33 18.03
C ALA A 27 50.03 -17.32 17.92
N VAL A 28 49.61 -16.99 16.69
CA VAL A 28 48.44 -16.20 16.43
C VAL A 28 47.23 -17.08 16.68
N ALA A 29 46.54 -16.88 17.80
CA ALA A 29 45.23 -17.45 18.04
C ALA A 29 44.26 -16.87 17.00
N ALA A 30 43.73 -17.73 16.14
CA ALA A 30 42.69 -17.32 15.20
C ALA A 30 41.45 -16.84 15.98
N PRO A 31 40.85 -15.71 15.62
CA PRO A 31 39.58 -15.31 16.23
C PRO A 31 38.53 -16.33 15.88
N THR A 32 38.05 -17.04 16.88
CA THR A 32 36.87 -17.90 16.76
C THR A 32 35.67 -16.97 16.50
N SER A 33 35.27 -16.85 15.23
CA SER A 33 34.04 -16.16 14.85
C SER A 33 32.89 -16.96 15.44
N ALA A 34 32.33 -16.48 16.54
CA ALA A 34 31.06 -17.01 17.06
C ALA A 34 30.01 -16.83 15.95
N PRO A 35 29.22 -17.85 15.62
CA PRO A 35 28.12 -17.67 14.68
C PRO A 35 27.17 -16.64 15.28
N THR A 36 27.06 -15.49 14.63
CA THR A 36 26.00 -14.51 14.90
C THR A 36 24.70 -15.24 14.56
N SER A 37 24.04 -15.80 15.55
CA SER A 37 22.70 -16.33 15.42
C SER A 37 21.83 -15.13 15.04
N LEU A 38 21.52 -15.00 13.75
CA LEU A 38 20.40 -14.22 13.27
C LEU A 38 19.18 -14.84 13.96
N SER A 39 18.77 -14.24 15.08
CA SER A 39 17.47 -14.51 15.69
C SER A 39 16.45 -14.27 14.59
N ALA A 40 15.94 -15.37 14.02
CA ALA A 40 14.76 -15.33 13.19
C ALA A 40 13.68 -14.68 14.07
N ARG A 41 13.39 -13.42 13.79
CA ARG A 41 12.28 -12.71 14.42
C ARG A 41 11.08 -13.56 14.11
N SER A 42 10.58 -14.30 15.11
CA SER A 42 9.33 -15.05 14.95
C SER A 42 8.30 -14.05 14.47
N ALA A 43 7.77 -14.26 13.27
CA ALA A 43 6.73 -13.40 12.72
C ALA A 43 5.59 -13.41 13.74
N GLN A 44 5.39 -12.28 14.39
CA GLN A 44 4.29 -12.11 15.35
C GLN A 44 2.99 -12.22 14.56
N ALA A 45 2.05 -13.01 15.07
CA ALA A 45 0.74 -13.12 14.43
C ALA A 45 0.06 -11.73 14.35
N PRO A 46 -0.69 -11.44 13.28
CA PRO A 46 -1.41 -10.19 13.15
C PRO A 46 -2.31 -9.94 14.36
N SER A 47 -2.36 -8.70 14.83
CA SER A 47 -3.21 -8.28 15.94
C SER A 47 -4.69 -8.30 15.57
N ALA A 48 -5.57 -8.11 16.54
CA ALA A 48 -6.99 -7.95 16.29
C ALA A 48 -7.29 -6.73 15.38
N GLN A 49 -6.48 -5.65 15.47
CA GLN A 49 -6.59 -4.48 14.60
C GLN A 49 -6.23 -4.85 13.15
N ASP A 50 -5.09 -5.53 12.92
CA ASP A 50 -4.68 -5.97 11.60
C ASP A 50 -5.74 -6.89 10.95
N LEU A 51 -6.28 -7.85 11.73
CA LEU A 51 -7.32 -8.76 11.26
C LEU A 51 -8.62 -8.03 10.89
N ALA A 52 -9.03 -7.06 11.72
CA ALA A 52 -10.22 -6.24 11.45
C ALA A 52 -10.05 -5.40 10.18
N TYR A 53 -8.87 -4.82 9.98
CA TYR A 53 -8.54 -4.08 8.76
C TYR A 53 -8.55 -4.98 7.53
N LEU A 54 -7.93 -6.14 7.58
CA LEU A 54 -7.90 -7.10 6.47
C LEU A 54 -9.32 -7.53 6.05
N ASP A 55 -10.21 -7.85 7.00
CA ASP A 55 -11.61 -8.17 6.70
C ASP A 55 -12.36 -6.99 6.09
N PHE A 56 -12.21 -5.80 6.70
CA PHE A 56 -12.82 -4.56 6.20
C PHE A 56 -12.37 -4.25 4.78
N ALA A 57 -11.06 -4.16 4.55
CA ALA A 57 -10.48 -3.80 3.26
C ALA A 57 -10.84 -4.81 2.16
N ALA A 58 -10.86 -6.12 2.48
CA ALA A 58 -11.26 -7.16 1.53
C ALA A 58 -12.72 -6.99 1.09
N ARG A 59 -13.64 -6.79 2.05
CA ARG A 59 -15.07 -6.61 1.74
C ARG A 59 -15.36 -5.31 1.01
N SER A 60 -14.69 -4.23 1.41
CA SER A 60 -14.80 -2.93 0.73
C SER A 60 -14.35 -3.03 -0.72
N ASN A 61 -13.15 -3.53 -1.00
CA ASN A 61 -12.66 -3.71 -2.36
C ASN A 61 -13.63 -4.55 -3.23
N LEU A 62 -14.17 -5.64 -2.69
CA LEU A 62 -15.12 -6.48 -3.42
C LEU A 62 -16.46 -5.78 -3.67
N ALA A 63 -16.93 -4.95 -2.73
CA ALA A 63 -18.13 -4.16 -2.89
C ALA A 63 -17.94 -3.07 -3.95
N GLU A 64 -16.81 -2.37 -3.92
CA GLU A 64 -16.48 -1.33 -4.89
C GLU A 64 -16.38 -1.88 -6.32
N VAL A 65 -15.80 -3.06 -6.50
CA VAL A 65 -15.84 -3.74 -7.81
C VAL A 65 -17.27 -4.04 -8.25
N ALA A 66 -18.15 -4.48 -7.34
CA ALA A 66 -19.53 -4.78 -7.67
C ALA A 66 -20.32 -3.52 -8.03
N LEU A 67 -20.19 -2.45 -7.23
CA LEU A 67 -20.87 -1.17 -7.43
C LEU A 67 -20.33 -0.43 -8.66
N GLY A 68 -19.02 -0.45 -8.90
CA GLY A 68 -18.40 0.10 -10.09
C GLY A 68 -18.90 -0.56 -11.38
N ARG A 69 -19.12 -1.88 -11.37
CA ARG A 69 -19.74 -2.60 -12.50
C ARG A 69 -21.20 -2.14 -12.75
N LEU A 70 -21.94 -1.81 -11.70
CA LEU A 70 -23.27 -1.20 -11.87
C LEU A 70 -23.15 0.21 -12.46
N ALA A 71 -22.26 1.05 -11.95
CA ALA A 71 -22.04 2.40 -12.46
C ALA A 71 -21.73 2.41 -13.96
N LYS A 72 -20.89 1.49 -14.43
CA LYS A 72 -20.57 1.34 -15.85
C LYS A 72 -21.82 1.09 -16.73
N ARG A 73 -22.82 0.40 -16.21
CA ARG A 73 -24.02 0.02 -16.98
C ARG A 73 -25.17 1.01 -16.80
N HIS A 74 -25.36 1.48 -15.58
CA HIS A 74 -26.59 2.17 -15.16
C HIS A 74 -26.44 3.69 -15.01
N ALA A 75 -25.21 4.22 -14.88
CA ALA A 75 -25.02 5.65 -14.65
C ALA A 75 -25.43 6.53 -15.84
N HIS A 76 -26.01 7.69 -15.55
CA HIS A 76 -26.46 8.66 -16.56
C HIS A 76 -25.29 9.29 -17.33
N SER A 77 -24.32 9.85 -16.61
CA SER A 77 -23.24 10.61 -17.23
C SER A 77 -22.04 9.74 -17.62
N ARG A 78 -21.32 10.19 -18.65
CA ARG A 78 -20.05 9.56 -19.05
C ARG A 78 -19.02 9.60 -17.91
N ALA A 79 -18.99 10.70 -17.15
CA ALA A 79 -18.06 10.88 -16.04
C ALA A 79 -18.30 9.83 -14.93
N VAL A 80 -19.56 9.60 -14.52
CA VAL A 80 -19.87 8.57 -13.50
C VAL A 80 -19.59 7.14 -14.03
N ARG A 81 -19.83 6.87 -15.32
CA ARG A 81 -19.42 5.58 -15.91
C ARG A 81 -17.90 5.40 -15.92
N HIS A 82 -17.14 6.45 -16.21
CA HIS A 82 -15.69 6.43 -16.17
C HIS A 82 -15.19 6.16 -14.75
N PHE A 83 -15.73 6.88 -13.76
CA PHE A 83 -15.45 6.61 -12.35
C PHE A 83 -15.74 5.14 -11.97
N GLY A 84 -16.86 4.59 -12.44
CA GLY A 84 -17.14 3.14 -12.27
C GLY A 84 -16.09 2.21 -12.89
N HIS A 85 -15.43 2.62 -13.99
CA HIS A 85 -14.30 1.87 -14.56
C HIS A 85 -13.07 1.92 -13.66
N GLU A 86 -12.77 3.08 -13.08
CA GLU A 86 -11.66 3.26 -12.12
C GLU A 86 -11.87 2.39 -10.90
N MET A 87 -13.08 2.42 -10.30
CA MET A 87 -13.43 1.57 -9.17
C MET A 87 -13.17 0.09 -9.45
N VAL A 88 -13.63 -0.41 -10.60
CA VAL A 88 -13.40 -1.83 -10.96
C VAL A 88 -11.91 -2.14 -11.12
N ARG A 89 -11.16 -1.28 -11.81
CA ARG A 89 -9.73 -1.47 -12.07
C ARG A 89 -8.93 -1.49 -10.78
N ASP A 90 -9.08 -0.45 -9.97
CA ASP A 90 -8.20 -0.17 -8.85
C ASP A 90 -8.53 -1.05 -7.65
N HIS A 91 -9.80 -1.23 -7.30
CA HIS A 91 -10.20 -2.11 -6.22
C HIS A 91 -9.97 -3.60 -6.54
N THR A 92 -9.98 -4.00 -7.82
CA THR A 92 -9.52 -5.35 -8.21
C THR A 92 -8.03 -5.53 -7.94
N ARG A 93 -7.22 -4.51 -8.26
CA ARG A 93 -5.77 -4.53 -8.01
C ARG A 93 -5.47 -4.52 -6.52
N GLN A 94 -6.13 -3.66 -5.75
CA GLN A 94 -5.95 -3.59 -4.30
C GLN A 94 -6.35 -4.91 -3.61
N TYR A 95 -7.48 -5.51 -4.00
CA TYR A 95 -7.88 -6.80 -3.45
C TYR A 95 -6.85 -7.90 -3.71
N ARG A 96 -6.25 -7.95 -4.92
CA ARG A 96 -5.19 -8.91 -5.24
C ARG A 96 -3.92 -8.68 -4.41
N ALA A 97 -3.52 -7.43 -4.24
CA ALA A 97 -2.38 -7.10 -3.38
C ALA A 97 -2.66 -7.52 -1.92
N LEU A 98 -3.86 -7.24 -1.42
CA LEU A 98 -4.28 -7.65 -0.09
C LEU A 98 -4.28 -9.17 0.10
N GLN A 99 -4.67 -9.95 -0.93
CA GLN A 99 -4.60 -11.41 -0.90
C GLN A 99 -3.16 -11.91 -0.72
N THR A 100 -2.19 -11.28 -1.39
CA THR A 100 -0.76 -11.61 -1.24
C THR A 100 -0.29 -11.37 0.19
N VAL A 101 -0.65 -10.21 0.77
CA VAL A 101 -0.29 -9.87 2.15
C VAL A 101 -0.94 -10.83 3.14
N ALA A 102 -2.24 -11.06 3.01
CA ALA A 102 -2.96 -11.97 3.90
C ALA A 102 -2.42 -13.40 3.87
N ALA A 103 -2.05 -13.90 2.69
CA ALA A 103 -1.41 -15.21 2.56
C ALA A 103 -0.04 -15.26 3.25
N ALA A 104 0.75 -14.19 3.17
CA ALA A 104 2.06 -14.10 3.83
C ALA A 104 1.95 -14.12 5.35
N VAL A 105 0.86 -13.56 5.91
CA VAL A 105 0.61 -13.54 7.37
C VAL A 105 -0.34 -14.66 7.84
N GLY A 106 -0.67 -15.62 6.97
CA GLY A 106 -1.48 -16.80 7.32
C GLY A 106 -2.97 -16.52 7.51
N VAL A 107 -3.51 -15.43 6.93
CA VAL A 107 -4.91 -15.00 7.07
C VAL A 107 -5.71 -15.31 5.81
N SER A 108 -6.91 -15.89 5.97
CA SER A 108 -7.85 -16.08 4.88
C SER A 108 -8.79 -14.88 4.75
N LEU A 109 -8.84 -14.27 3.56
CA LEU A 109 -9.73 -13.12 3.30
C LEU A 109 -11.14 -13.55 2.87
N PRO A 110 -12.15 -12.71 3.15
CA PRO A 110 -13.46 -12.83 2.53
C PRO A 110 -13.36 -12.81 0.99
N THR A 111 -14.10 -13.71 0.34
CA THR A 111 -14.19 -13.78 -1.14
C THR A 111 -15.45 -13.11 -1.69
N ARG A 112 -16.27 -12.53 -0.81
CA ARG A 112 -17.54 -11.84 -1.15
C ARG A 112 -17.70 -10.59 -0.31
N PRO A 113 -18.38 -9.55 -0.84
CA PRO A 113 -18.84 -8.42 -0.03
C PRO A 113 -19.70 -8.87 1.14
N SER A 114 -19.88 -8.04 2.15
CA SER A 114 -20.77 -8.33 3.28
C SER A 114 -22.22 -8.55 2.80
N ARG A 115 -23.06 -9.11 3.67
CA ARG A 115 -24.49 -9.32 3.35
C ARG A 115 -25.16 -8.00 2.98
N ASP A 116 -24.86 -6.93 3.71
CA ASP A 116 -25.51 -5.63 3.51
C ASP A 116 -24.99 -4.91 2.26
N GLN A 117 -23.69 -4.99 1.98
CA GLN A 117 -23.13 -4.52 0.70
C GLN A 117 -23.77 -5.23 -0.51
N ARG A 118 -24.00 -6.54 -0.42
CA ARG A 118 -24.69 -7.28 -1.48
C ARG A 118 -26.19 -6.92 -1.60
N LYS A 119 -26.88 -6.61 -0.48
CA LYS A 119 -28.26 -6.10 -0.52
C LYS A 119 -28.30 -4.73 -1.21
N LEU A 120 -27.38 -3.85 -0.85
CA LEU A 120 -27.24 -2.52 -1.47
C LEU A 120 -27.04 -2.64 -2.99
N ALA A 121 -26.08 -3.44 -3.42
CA ALA A 121 -25.83 -3.66 -4.85
C ALA A 121 -27.07 -4.21 -5.58
N ARG A 122 -27.82 -5.15 -4.98
CA ARG A 122 -29.06 -5.64 -5.55
C ARG A 122 -30.18 -4.59 -5.59
N ALA A 123 -30.27 -3.72 -4.61
CA ALA A 123 -31.22 -2.62 -4.63
C ALA A 123 -30.90 -1.64 -5.77
N TRP A 124 -29.65 -1.28 -5.92
CA TRP A 124 -29.20 -0.33 -6.94
C TRP A 124 -29.18 -0.87 -8.36
N SER A 125 -29.11 -2.18 -8.55
CA SER A 125 -29.21 -2.77 -9.88
C SER A 125 -30.59 -2.55 -10.55
N ARG A 126 -31.56 -1.99 -9.82
CA ARG A 126 -32.89 -1.61 -10.31
C ARG A 126 -33.00 -0.12 -10.67
N PHE A 127 -31.94 0.66 -10.41
CA PHE A 127 -31.90 2.06 -10.75
C PHE A 127 -31.15 2.25 -12.05
N ASP A 128 -31.61 3.21 -12.84
CA ASP A 128 -30.98 3.61 -14.08
C ASP A 128 -30.81 5.15 -14.15
N GLY A 129 -29.92 5.56 -15.02
CA GLY A 129 -29.75 6.96 -15.38
C GLY A 129 -29.43 7.85 -14.18
N LYS A 130 -30.25 8.87 -14.00
CA LYS A 130 -30.06 9.86 -12.94
C LYS A 130 -30.31 9.25 -11.56
N ALA A 131 -31.32 8.41 -11.41
CA ALA A 131 -31.62 7.78 -10.12
C ALA A 131 -30.45 6.94 -9.60
N PHE A 132 -29.79 6.18 -10.49
CA PHE A 132 -28.57 5.45 -10.13
C PHE A 132 -27.45 6.42 -9.72
N SER A 133 -27.16 7.44 -10.52
CA SER A 133 -26.07 8.36 -10.24
C SER A 133 -26.26 9.13 -8.93
N CYS A 134 -27.49 9.49 -8.60
CA CYS A 134 -27.86 10.16 -7.35
C CYS A 134 -27.72 9.27 -6.11
N ALA A 135 -27.83 7.97 -6.25
CA ALA A 135 -27.58 7.03 -5.18
C ALA A 135 -26.08 6.71 -5.05
N TYR A 136 -25.41 6.48 -6.18
CA TYR A 136 -24.04 6.00 -6.25
C TYR A 136 -23.00 7.04 -5.81
N VAL A 137 -23.03 8.25 -6.36
CA VAL A 137 -21.95 9.23 -6.15
C VAL A 137 -21.88 9.72 -4.70
N PRO A 138 -22.99 10.08 -4.01
CA PRO A 138 -22.91 10.45 -2.59
C PRO A 138 -22.45 9.30 -1.70
N PHE A 139 -22.84 8.07 -2.03
CA PHE A 139 -22.38 6.90 -1.32
C PHE A 139 -20.85 6.72 -1.49
N GLN A 140 -20.34 6.80 -2.72
CA GLN A 140 -18.90 6.67 -2.98
C GLN A 140 -18.09 7.71 -2.22
N TRP A 141 -18.58 8.94 -2.15
CA TRP A 141 -17.94 9.99 -1.38
C TRP A 141 -17.86 9.64 0.11
N GLY A 142 -18.94 9.17 0.72
CA GLY A 142 -18.96 8.79 2.14
C GLY A 142 -18.20 7.49 2.44
N ASP A 143 -18.28 6.49 1.56
CA ASP A 143 -17.59 5.21 1.73
C ASP A 143 -16.06 5.38 1.66
N HIS A 144 -15.58 6.25 0.76
CA HIS A 144 -14.14 6.56 0.68
C HIS A 144 -13.64 7.35 1.89
N GLN A 145 -14.45 8.24 2.50
CA GLN A 145 -14.09 8.86 3.77
C GLN A 145 -13.89 7.80 4.87
N LEU A 146 -14.81 6.84 4.97
CA LEU A 146 -14.70 5.76 5.92
C LEU A 146 -13.47 4.88 5.62
N ALA A 147 -13.26 4.54 4.34
CA ALA A 147 -12.12 3.71 3.93
C ALA A 147 -10.78 4.38 4.24
N ILE A 148 -10.65 5.68 4.01
CA ILE A 148 -9.46 6.47 4.37
C ILE A 148 -9.24 6.40 5.89
N ALA A 149 -10.26 6.72 6.69
CA ALA A 149 -10.14 6.72 8.16
C ALA A 149 -9.74 5.35 8.72
N MET A 150 -10.34 4.27 8.20
CA MET A 150 -9.99 2.90 8.62
C MET A 150 -8.57 2.50 8.20
N THR A 151 -8.13 2.97 7.05
CA THR A 151 -6.79 2.71 6.53
C THR A 151 -5.73 3.50 7.29
N GLU A 152 -5.98 4.78 7.59
CA GLU A 152 -5.11 5.60 8.44
C GLU A 152 -4.98 5.03 9.85
N LYS A 153 -6.10 4.56 10.41
CA LYS A 153 -6.08 3.88 11.71
C LYS A 153 -5.16 2.66 11.67
N GLU A 154 -5.24 1.84 10.63
CA GLU A 154 -4.36 0.68 10.46
C GLU A 154 -2.89 1.10 10.38
N VAL A 155 -2.57 2.13 9.58
CA VAL A 155 -1.20 2.66 9.46
C VAL A 155 -0.66 3.12 10.81
N MET A 156 -1.49 3.72 11.65
CA MET A 156 -1.08 4.27 12.96
C MET A 156 -1.05 3.23 14.07
N THR A 157 -1.92 2.24 14.04
CA THR A 157 -2.16 1.34 15.19
C THR A 157 -2.05 -0.15 14.88
N GLY A 158 -1.85 -0.51 13.62
CA GLY A 158 -1.55 -1.89 13.21
C GLY A 158 -0.20 -2.34 13.75
N SER A 159 -0.04 -3.62 13.96
CA SER A 159 1.18 -4.21 14.55
C SER A 159 1.98 -5.05 13.55
N ASP A 160 1.33 -5.59 12.52
CA ASP A 160 2.01 -6.36 11.48
C ASP A 160 2.55 -5.44 10.39
N PRO A 161 3.89 -5.42 10.16
CA PRO A 161 4.50 -4.52 9.18
C PRO A 161 4.01 -4.72 7.75
N ALA A 162 3.67 -5.96 7.35
CA ALA A 162 3.18 -6.23 6.00
C ALA A 162 1.76 -5.67 5.81
N VAL A 163 0.91 -5.76 6.83
CA VAL A 163 -0.45 -5.24 6.81
C VAL A 163 -0.43 -3.71 6.83
N THR A 164 0.33 -3.09 7.73
CA THR A 164 0.45 -1.62 7.83
C THR A 164 1.06 -1.01 6.57
N GLN A 165 2.04 -1.66 5.95
CA GLN A 165 2.62 -1.22 4.68
C GLN A 165 1.61 -1.32 3.53
N ALA A 166 0.82 -2.40 3.47
CA ALA A 166 -0.24 -2.54 2.47
C ALA A 166 -1.34 -1.48 2.65
N ALA A 167 -1.70 -1.17 3.89
CA ALA A 167 -2.61 -0.09 4.22
C ALA A 167 -2.06 1.26 3.72
N ALA A 168 -0.83 1.60 4.06
CA ALA A 168 -0.18 2.83 3.61
C ALA A 168 -0.13 2.94 2.07
N ALA A 169 0.17 1.83 1.37
CA ALA A 169 0.22 1.80 -0.08
C ALA A 169 -1.16 2.00 -0.75
N SER A 170 -2.27 1.75 -0.06
CA SER A 170 -3.61 1.93 -0.58
C SER A 170 -4.14 3.38 -0.46
N LEU A 171 -3.63 4.16 0.49
CA LEU A 171 -4.10 5.53 0.79
C LEU A 171 -4.13 6.47 -0.42
N PRO A 172 -3.08 6.56 -1.26
CA PRO A 172 -3.10 7.47 -2.40
C PRO A 172 -4.27 7.23 -3.34
N VAL A 173 -4.61 5.98 -3.62
CA VAL A 173 -5.72 5.61 -4.51
C VAL A 173 -7.07 5.94 -3.85
N LEU A 174 -7.22 5.70 -2.55
CA LEU A 174 -8.45 6.06 -1.83
C LEU A 174 -8.68 7.57 -1.81
N LEU A 175 -7.62 8.36 -1.64
CA LEU A 175 -7.67 9.82 -1.68
C LEU A 175 -8.03 10.32 -3.09
N GLU A 176 -7.42 9.76 -4.14
CA GLU A 176 -7.75 10.09 -5.55
C GLU A 176 -9.23 9.81 -5.85
N HIS A 177 -9.74 8.67 -5.42
CA HIS A 177 -11.15 8.33 -5.60
C HIS A 177 -12.09 9.25 -4.82
N TYR A 178 -11.71 9.62 -3.59
CA TYR A 178 -12.47 10.57 -2.79
C TYR A 178 -12.56 11.95 -3.45
N GLU A 179 -11.44 12.45 -3.98
CA GLU A 179 -11.40 13.71 -4.72
C GLU A 179 -12.26 13.64 -5.99
N HIS A 180 -12.16 12.55 -6.75
CA HIS A 180 -12.98 12.36 -7.94
C HIS A 180 -14.47 12.28 -7.59
N ALA A 181 -14.85 11.53 -6.55
CA ALA A 181 -16.24 11.50 -6.06
C ALA A 181 -16.73 12.89 -5.63
N THR A 182 -15.86 13.70 -5.00
CA THR A 182 -16.15 15.09 -4.62
C THR A 182 -16.45 15.97 -5.83
N MET A 183 -15.68 15.85 -6.92
CA MET A 183 -15.94 16.56 -8.16
C MET A 183 -17.27 16.14 -8.78
N LEU A 184 -17.51 14.83 -8.87
CA LEU A 184 -18.77 14.29 -9.40
C LEU A 184 -19.99 14.73 -8.57
N LEU A 185 -19.84 14.83 -7.24
CA LEU A 185 -20.90 15.27 -6.35
C LEU A 185 -21.30 16.74 -6.62
N ARG A 186 -20.33 17.61 -6.94
CA ARG A 186 -20.61 19.00 -7.33
C ARG A 186 -21.37 19.10 -8.65
N ASP A 187 -21.11 18.16 -9.58
CA ASP A 187 -21.76 18.12 -10.89
C ASP A 187 -23.17 17.50 -10.84
N LEU A 188 -23.50 16.77 -9.79
CA LEU A 188 -24.83 16.21 -9.56
C LEU A 188 -25.84 17.28 -9.10
N ARG A 189 -25.95 18.36 -9.89
CA ARG A 189 -26.92 19.40 -9.59
C ARG A 189 -28.33 18.84 -9.60
N ARG A 190 -29.01 18.89 -8.44
CA ARG A 190 -30.40 18.48 -8.22
C ARG A 190 -30.59 16.94 -8.26
N CYS A 191 -30.00 16.22 -7.34
CA CYS A 191 -30.56 15.00 -6.83
C CYS A 191 -31.56 15.31 -5.71
#